data_6a39c531317345e92d568e56f9c609b1
#
_entry.id   6a39c531317345e92d568e56f9c609b1
#
_cell.length_a   1.000
_cell.length_b   1.000
_cell.length_c   1.000
_cell.angle_alpha   90.00
_cell.angle_beta   90.00
_cell.angle_gamma   90.00
#
_symmetry.space_group_name_H-M   'P 1'
#
loop_
_entity.id
_entity.type
_entity.pdbx_description
1 polymer ?
#
loop_
_entity_poly.entity_id
_entity_poly.type
_entity_poly.pdbx_seq_one_letter_code
_entity_poly.pdbx_strand_id
1 'polypeptide(L)'
;MSRRRHIFISHHHADDAHVSRLTQMLGRNSYEIRNSSIRAKPANQRRIDEGRISDQTLKRLLRMKMAWASTVVVLVGKNTHNRPWVDWEINKANQLGKRIVGVFERGGTDNDVPDAFKDYGDALVSWNSNNIIDAIEGRCDPFENPDGTPRQPDSNFPHTNCGGR
;
A
#
# COMPACT_ATOMS: atom_id res chain seq x y z
N MET A 1 12.17 23.79 4.43
CA MET A 1 10.79 23.32 4.62
C MET A 1 10.63 21.94 4.02
N SER A 2 10.29 20.95 4.84
CA SER A 2 9.95 19.64 4.31
C SER A 2 8.61 19.73 3.58
N ARG A 3 8.61 19.32 2.33
CA ARG A 3 7.40 19.24 1.53
C ARG A 3 6.53 18.11 2.09
N ARG A 4 5.31 18.41 2.48
CA ARG A 4 4.37 17.38 2.92
C ARG A 4 4.13 16.39 1.78
N ARG A 5 4.35 15.13 2.03
CA ARG A 5 4.07 14.08 1.06
C ARG A 5 2.67 13.54 1.29
N HIS A 6 2.02 13.26 0.19
CA HIS A 6 0.67 12.72 0.19
C HIS A 6 0.74 11.21 -0.04
N ILE A 7 0.10 10.47 0.83
CA ILE A 7 0.11 8.99 0.81
C ILE A 7 -1.31 8.46 0.63
N PHE A 8 -1.47 7.52 -0.26
CA PHE A 8 -2.69 6.72 -0.37
C PHE A 8 -2.40 5.33 0.19
N ILE A 9 -3.25 4.84 1.10
CA ILE A 9 -3.12 3.49 1.66
C ILE A 9 -4.15 2.57 1.03
N SER A 10 -3.68 1.55 0.33
CA SER A 10 -4.49 0.45 -0.19
C SER A 10 -4.53 -0.67 0.85
N HIS A 11 -5.70 -1.10 1.26
CA HIS A 11 -5.86 -2.10 2.30
C HIS A 11 -7.16 -2.89 2.17
N HIS A 12 -7.20 -4.07 2.80
CA HIS A 12 -8.43 -4.81 3.01
C HIS A 12 -9.15 -4.27 4.26
N HIS A 13 -10.47 -4.22 4.22
CA HIS A 13 -11.27 -3.65 5.33
C HIS A 13 -11.06 -4.32 6.68
N ALA A 14 -10.69 -5.60 6.70
CA ALA A 14 -10.38 -6.31 7.95
C ALA A 14 -9.11 -5.76 8.65
N ASP A 15 -8.34 -4.93 7.94
CA ASP A 15 -7.05 -4.41 8.42
C ASP A 15 -7.15 -2.98 8.98
N ASP A 16 -8.36 -2.50 9.25
CA ASP A 16 -8.59 -1.10 9.67
C ASP A 16 -7.79 -0.68 10.91
N ALA A 17 -7.58 -1.60 11.85
CA ALA A 17 -6.75 -1.32 13.02
C ALA A 17 -5.29 -1.04 12.65
N HIS A 18 -4.74 -1.79 11.69
CA HIS A 18 -3.39 -1.59 11.18
C HIS A 18 -3.29 -0.32 10.36
N VAL A 19 -4.31 -0.01 9.58
CA VAL A 19 -4.41 1.26 8.83
C VAL A 19 -4.37 2.44 9.79
N SER A 20 -5.12 2.37 10.89
CA SER A 20 -5.14 3.43 11.90
C SER A 20 -3.76 3.64 12.52
N ARG A 21 -3.05 2.57 12.85
CA ARG A 21 -1.67 2.65 13.41
C ARG A 21 -0.70 3.24 12.40
N LEU A 22 -0.78 2.79 11.15
CA LEU A 22 0.07 3.32 10.07
C LEU A 22 -0.21 4.81 9.85
N THR A 23 -1.49 5.19 9.81
CA THR A 23 -1.91 6.58 9.65
C THR A 23 -1.38 7.47 10.77
N GLN A 24 -1.46 7.01 12.01
CA GLN A 24 -0.93 7.76 13.16
C GLN A 24 0.60 7.92 13.06
N MET A 25 1.31 6.87 12.74
CA MET A 25 2.75 6.89 12.61
C MET A 25 3.21 7.85 11.50
N LEU A 26 2.58 7.77 10.34
CA LEU A 26 2.90 8.66 9.22
C LEU A 26 2.50 10.10 9.51
N GLY A 27 1.35 10.30 10.15
CA GLY A 27 0.90 11.64 10.54
C GLY A 27 1.89 12.36 11.47
N ARG A 28 2.54 11.64 12.38
CA ARG A 28 3.59 12.18 13.25
C ARG A 28 4.82 12.63 12.46
N ASN A 29 5.03 12.10 11.26
CA ASN A 29 6.14 12.44 10.38
C ASN A 29 5.75 13.42 9.26
N SER A 30 4.67 14.14 9.44
CA SER A 30 4.20 15.20 8.53
C SER A 30 3.70 14.69 7.17
N TYR A 31 3.22 13.46 7.09
CA TYR A 31 2.55 12.96 5.89
C TYR A 31 1.05 13.21 5.94
N GLU A 32 0.46 13.53 4.81
CA GLU A 32 -0.99 13.58 4.65
C GLU A 32 -1.47 12.29 4.00
N ILE A 33 -2.54 11.72 4.55
CA ILE A 33 -2.95 10.36 4.22
C ILE A 33 -4.40 10.33 3.78
N ARG A 34 -4.63 9.62 2.67
CA ARG A 34 -5.96 9.14 2.25
C ARG A 34 -5.87 7.63 2.12
N ASN A 35 -7.00 6.97 2.22
CA ASN A 35 -7.02 5.50 2.12
C ASN A 35 -8.24 5.02 1.35
N SER A 36 -8.28 3.71 1.10
CA SER A 36 -9.37 3.05 0.39
C SER A 36 -10.63 2.83 1.25
N SER A 37 -10.72 3.45 2.41
CA SER A 37 -11.81 3.25 3.37
C SER A 37 -13.20 3.62 2.84
N ILE A 38 -13.31 4.35 1.75
CA ILE A 38 -14.60 4.58 1.07
C ILE A 38 -15.28 3.24 0.78
N ARG A 39 -14.50 2.29 0.33
CA ARG A 39 -14.96 0.95 0.03
C ARG A 39 -15.27 0.15 1.30
N ALA A 40 -14.53 0.40 2.37
CA ALA A 40 -14.59 -0.33 3.62
C ALA A 40 -15.73 0.12 4.55
N LYS A 41 -16.32 1.29 4.34
CA LYS A 41 -17.42 1.78 5.18
C LYS A 41 -18.68 0.93 4.96
N PRO A 42 -19.30 0.40 6.02
CA PRO A 42 -20.48 -0.47 5.88
C PRO A 42 -21.64 0.18 5.08
N ALA A 43 -21.85 1.48 5.26
CA ALA A 43 -22.88 2.20 4.50
C ALA A 43 -22.58 2.22 3.00
N ASN A 44 -21.31 2.37 2.63
CA ASN A 44 -20.90 2.36 1.22
C ASN A 44 -20.95 0.95 0.64
N GLN A 45 -20.55 -0.07 1.42
CA GLN A 45 -20.65 -1.46 0.99
C GLN A 45 -22.13 -1.82 0.72
N ARG A 46 -23.05 -1.41 1.58
CA ARG A 46 -24.48 -1.62 1.36
C ARG A 46 -24.95 -0.95 0.07
N ARG A 47 -24.53 0.28 -0.19
CA ARG A 47 -24.89 1.01 -1.41
C ARG A 47 -24.33 0.32 -2.67
N ILE A 48 -23.14 -0.27 -2.58
CA ILE A 48 -22.56 -1.05 -3.67
C ILE A 48 -23.39 -2.31 -3.91
N ASP A 49 -23.72 -3.04 -2.85
CA ASP A 49 -24.50 -4.28 -2.92
C ASP A 49 -25.91 -4.04 -3.46
N GLU A 50 -26.51 -2.90 -3.14
CA GLU A 50 -27.83 -2.47 -3.63
C GLU A 50 -27.78 -1.82 -5.02
N GLY A 51 -26.60 -1.74 -5.63
CA GLY A 51 -26.42 -1.11 -6.95
C GLY A 51 -26.54 0.41 -6.97
N ARG A 52 -26.55 1.07 -5.81
CA ARG A 52 -26.66 2.54 -5.70
C ARG A 52 -25.36 3.26 -6.04
N ILE A 53 -24.22 2.58 -5.85
CA ILE A 53 -22.91 3.08 -6.25
C ILE A 53 -22.35 2.08 -7.24
N SER A 54 -22.11 2.52 -8.46
CA SER A 54 -21.50 1.67 -9.48
C SER A 54 -20.01 1.47 -9.21
N ASP A 55 -19.46 0.36 -9.68
CA ASP A 55 -18.01 0.12 -9.64
C ASP A 55 -17.25 1.25 -10.33
N GLN A 56 -17.77 1.77 -11.43
CA GLN A 56 -17.14 2.90 -12.13
C GLN A 56 -17.04 4.14 -11.27
N THR A 57 -18.10 4.47 -10.53
CA THR A 57 -18.10 5.63 -9.63
C THR A 57 -17.07 5.44 -8.52
N LEU A 58 -17.04 4.26 -7.92
CA LEU A 58 -16.08 3.94 -6.86
C LEU A 58 -14.65 4.00 -7.37
N LYS A 59 -14.38 3.43 -8.54
CA LYS A 59 -13.07 3.48 -9.21
C LYS A 59 -12.63 4.92 -9.50
N ARG A 60 -13.57 5.76 -9.93
CA ARG A 60 -13.29 7.19 -10.17
C ARG A 60 -12.86 7.90 -8.89
N LEU A 61 -13.56 7.67 -7.78
CA LEU A 61 -13.23 8.28 -6.49
C LEU A 61 -11.88 7.81 -5.97
N LEU A 62 -11.58 6.52 -6.08
CA LEU A 62 -10.30 5.96 -5.68
C LEU A 62 -9.15 6.49 -6.56
N ARG A 63 -9.39 6.60 -7.87
CA ARG A 63 -8.42 7.19 -8.80
C ARG A 63 -8.10 8.64 -8.43
N MET A 64 -9.10 9.43 -8.07
CA MET A 64 -8.89 10.82 -7.66
C MET A 64 -8.03 10.90 -6.38
N LYS A 65 -8.28 10.03 -5.42
CA LYS A 65 -7.48 9.94 -4.20
C LYS A 65 -6.04 9.53 -4.49
N MET A 66 -5.84 8.57 -5.40
CA MET A 66 -4.49 8.14 -5.80
C MET A 66 -3.77 9.22 -6.59
N ALA A 67 -4.46 9.94 -7.48
CA ALA A 67 -3.86 11.01 -8.26
C ALA A 67 -3.29 12.13 -7.37
N TRP A 68 -3.94 12.40 -6.25
CA TRP A 68 -3.48 13.35 -5.24
C TRP A 68 -2.19 12.87 -4.55
N ALA A 69 -2.00 11.58 -4.39
CA ALA A 69 -0.86 11.01 -3.68
C ALA A 69 0.40 10.95 -4.55
N SER A 70 1.56 11.02 -3.93
CA SER A 70 2.85 10.75 -4.57
C SER A 70 3.25 9.29 -4.45
N THR A 71 2.80 8.63 -3.40
CA THR A 71 3.14 7.25 -3.07
C THR A 71 1.88 6.49 -2.65
N VAL A 72 1.77 5.26 -3.12
CA VAL A 72 0.73 4.31 -2.71
C VAL A 72 1.38 3.27 -1.81
N VAL A 73 0.89 3.15 -0.59
CA VAL A 73 1.32 2.12 0.37
C VAL A 73 0.31 0.99 0.36
N VAL A 74 0.77 -0.23 0.11
CA VAL A 74 -0.06 -1.43 0.15
C VAL A 74 0.17 -2.14 1.47
N LEU A 75 -0.88 -2.25 2.27
CA LEU A 75 -0.80 -2.97 3.54
C LEU A 75 -1.01 -4.45 3.29
N VAL A 76 0.03 -5.26 3.54
CA VAL A 76 0.04 -6.70 3.26
C VAL A 76 -0.28 -7.47 4.53
N GLY A 77 -1.47 -7.98 4.61
CA GLY A 77 -1.95 -8.78 5.73
C GLY A 77 -2.68 -10.02 5.26
N LYS A 78 -3.27 -10.73 6.19
CA LYS A 78 -3.95 -11.99 5.92
C LYS A 78 -4.97 -11.83 4.78
N ASN A 79 -4.84 -12.67 3.75
CA ASN A 79 -5.72 -12.70 2.57
C ASN A 79 -5.68 -11.45 1.69
N THR A 80 -4.70 -10.57 1.82
CA THR A 80 -4.57 -9.40 0.94
C THR A 80 -4.43 -9.81 -0.53
N HIS A 81 -3.71 -10.89 -0.82
CA HIS A 81 -3.52 -11.41 -2.18
C HIS A 81 -4.82 -11.84 -2.88
N ASN A 82 -5.88 -12.11 -2.13
CA ASN A 82 -7.18 -12.54 -2.68
C ASN A 82 -8.15 -11.37 -2.90
N ARG A 83 -7.68 -10.13 -2.85
CA ARG A 83 -8.55 -8.96 -2.93
C ARG A 83 -8.44 -8.27 -4.29
N PRO A 84 -9.43 -8.47 -5.17
CA PRO A 84 -9.40 -7.86 -6.52
C PRO A 84 -9.26 -6.33 -6.49
N TRP A 85 -9.83 -5.67 -5.48
CA TRP A 85 -9.72 -4.23 -5.35
C TRP A 85 -8.30 -3.77 -5.04
N VAL A 86 -7.56 -4.53 -4.24
CA VAL A 86 -6.15 -4.22 -3.94
C VAL A 86 -5.32 -4.36 -5.22
N ASP A 87 -5.51 -5.44 -5.98
CA ASP A 87 -4.86 -5.61 -7.26
C ASP A 87 -5.20 -4.47 -8.24
N TRP A 88 -6.46 -4.09 -8.30
CA TRP A 88 -6.88 -2.98 -9.15
C TRP A 88 -6.20 -1.66 -8.74
N GLU A 89 -6.13 -1.39 -7.45
CA GLU A 89 -5.50 -0.18 -6.92
C GLU A 89 -4.01 -0.14 -7.25
N ILE A 90 -3.30 -1.28 -7.13
CA ILE A 90 -1.88 -1.39 -7.49
C ILE A 90 -1.68 -1.14 -8.99
N ASN A 91 -2.49 -1.78 -9.84
CA ASN A 91 -2.42 -1.57 -11.29
C ASN A 91 -2.69 -0.10 -11.65
N LYS A 92 -3.67 0.52 -11.02
CA LYS A 92 -3.99 1.93 -11.26
C LYS A 92 -2.86 2.84 -10.80
N ALA A 93 -2.26 2.57 -9.64
CA ALA A 93 -1.11 3.32 -9.15
C ALA A 93 0.07 3.26 -10.13
N ASN A 94 0.32 2.08 -10.69
CA ASN A 94 1.35 1.92 -11.72
C ASN A 94 1.03 2.74 -12.97
N GLN A 95 -0.22 2.71 -13.44
CA GLN A 95 -0.64 3.51 -14.60
C GLN A 95 -0.49 5.00 -14.36
N LEU A 96 -0.69 5.46 -13.12
CA LEU A 96 -0.54 6.86 -12.74
C LEU A 96 0.91 7.25 -12.43
N GLY A 97 1.86 6.34 -12.58
CA GLY A 97 3.28 6.60 -12.32
C GLY A 97 3.62 6.83 -10.86
N LYS A 98 2.84 6.27 -9.94
CA LYS A 98 3.06 6.42 -8.50
C LYS A 98 4.07 5.40 -7.99
N ARG A 99 4.84 5.81 -6.96
CA ARG A 99 5.69 4.87 -6.22
C ARG A 99 4.79 3.94 -5.39
N ILE A 100 5.10 2.66 -5.40
CA ILE A 100 4.30 1.61 -4.73
C ILE A 100 5.17 0.92 -3.68
N VAL A 101 4.79 1.07 -2.42
CA VAL A 101 5.51 0.50 -1.28
C VAL A 101 4.60 -0.48 -0.55
N GLY A 102 5.04 -1.73 -0.39
CA GLY A 102 4.36 -2.73 0.41
C GLY A 102 4.87 -2.72 1.85
N VAL A 103 3.97 -2.87 2.79
CA VAL A 103 4.28 -2.96 4.23
C VAL A 103 3.60 -4.20 4.79
N PHE A 104 4.39 -5.13 5.33
CA PHE A 104 3.83 -6.29 6.03
C PHE A 104 3.19 -5.87 7.34
N GLU A 105 1.96 -6.28 7.57
CA GLU A 105 1.38 -6.28 8.90
C GLU A 105 2.07 -7.34 9.76
N ARG A 106 1.96 -7.20 11.07
CA ARG A 106 2.41 -8.25 11.98
C ARG A 106 1.67 -9.54 11.67
N GLY A 107 2.42 -10.61 11.39
CA GLY A 107 1.87 -11.90 10.99
C GLY A 107 1.61 -12.04 9.49
N GLY A 108 1.86 -11.02 8.70
CA GLY A 108 1.80 -11.10 7.24
C GLY A 108 2.91 -12.01 6.70
N THR A 109 2.62 -12.70 5.59
CA THR A 109 3.54 -13.64 4.95
C THR A 109 3.69 -13.34 3.48
N ASP A 110 4.68 -13.96 2.83
CA ASP A 110 4.88 -13.85 1.38
C ASP A 110 3.65 -14.27 0.58
N ASN A 111 2.88 -15.22 1.08
CA ASN A 111 1.65 -15.68 0.44
C ASN A 111 0.55 -14.62 0.42
N ASP A 112 0.65 -13.61 1.27
CA ASP A 112 -0.32 -12.52 1.35
C ASP A 112 -0.03 -11.38 0.36
N VAL A 113 1.12 -11.39 -0.29
CA VAL A 113 1.52 -10.35 -1.23
C VAL A 113 0.71 -10.49 -2.53
N PRO A 114 -0.01 -9.42 -2.96
CA PRO A 114 -0.75 -9.47 -4.22
C PRO A 114 0.15 -9.69 -5.44
N ASP A 115 -0.36 -10.42 -6.44
CA ASP A 115 0.39 -10.65 -7.68
C ASP A 115 0.74 -9.35 -8.40
N ALA A 116 -0.18 -8.39 -8.43
CA ALA A 116 0.09 -7.08 -9.02
C ALA A 116 1.27 -6.37 -8.33
N PHE A 117 1.44 -6.55 -7.01
CA PHE A 117 2.58 -5.98 -6.30
C PHE A 117 3.90 -6.62 -6.74
N LYS A 118 3.90 -7.92 -7.02
CA LYS A 118 5.11 -8.61 -7.52
C LYS A 118 5.58 -8.03 -8.86
N ASP A 119 4.63 -7.55 -9.67
CA ASP A 119 4.94 -6.95 -10.97
C ASP A 119 5.33 -5.47 -10.85
N TYR A 120 4.72 -4.71 -9.95
CA TYR A 120 4.79 -3.24 -9.96
C TYR A 120 5.30 -2.62 -8.66
N GLY A 121 5.54 -3.39 -7.61
CA GLY A 121 6.03 -2.87 -6.34
C GLY A 121 7.45 -2.32 -6.43
N ASP A 122 7.68 -1.17 -5.82
CA ASP A 122 9.01 -0.52 -5.79
C ASP A 122 9.81 -0.89 -4.54
N ALA A 123 9.12 -1.19 -3.44
CA ALA A 123 9.74 -1.59 -2.18
C ALA A 123 8.78 -2.42 -1.34
N LEU A 124 9.30 -3.31 -0.54
CA LEU A 124 8.52 -4.16 0.38
C LEU A 124 9.26 -4.25 1.70
N VAL A 125 8.64 -3.79 2.78
CA VAL A 125 9.28 -3.70 4.09
C VAL A 125 8.44 -4.36 5.18
N SER A 126 9.11 -4.81 6.23
CA SER A 126 8.46 -5.27 7.46
C SER A 126 7.88 -4.09 8.23
N TRP A 127 7.11 -4.39 9.30
CA TRP A 127 6.53 -3.35 10.14
C TRP A 127 7.59 -2.68 11.02
N ASN A 128 8.27 -1.68 10.45
CA ASN A 128 9.29 -0.89 11.12
C ASN A 128 9.19 0.56 10.61
N SER A 129 8.99 1.51 11.52
CA SER A 129 8.74 2.91 11.16
C SER A 129 9.85 3.51 10.29
N ASN A 130 11.11 3.27 10.65
CA ASN A 130 12.24 3.82 9.89
C ASN A 130 12.32 3.24 8.49
N ASN A 131 12.13 1.93 8.35
CA ASN A 131 12.17 1.26 7.05
C ASN A 131 10.99 1.69 6.17
N ILE A 132 9.81 1.85 6.75
CA ILE A 132 8.63 2.33 6.04
C ILE A 132 8.87 3.75 5.51
N ILE A 133 9.38 4.63 6.34
CA ILE A 133 9.66 6.03 5.95
C ILE A 133 10.73 6.09 4.87
N ASP A 134 11.82 5.35 5.03
CA ASP A 134 12.89 5.30 4.03
C ASP A 134 12.40 4.79 2.68
N ALA A 135 11.54 3.78 2.69
CA ALA A 135 10.92 3.26 1.46
C ALA A 135 9.99 4.30 0.80
N ILE A 136 9.17 4.99 1.59
CA ILE A 136 8.27 6.04 1.09
C ILE A 136 9.08 7.21 0.51
N GLU A 137 10.17 7.61 1.18
CA GLU A 137 11.03 8.69 0.74
C GLU A 137 11.87 8.35 -0.50
N GLY A 138 11.93 7.08 -0.86
CA GLY A 138 12.72 6.63 -2.00
C GLY A 138 14.23 6.66 -1.76
N ARG A 139 14.67 6.70 -0.50
CA ARG A 139 16.10 6.65 -0.14
C ARG A 139 16.69 5.30 -0.46
N CYS A 140 15.85 4.29 -0.47
CA CYS A 140 16.22 2.90 -0.67
C CYS A 140 15.01 2.17 -1.25
N ASP A 141 15.25 1.19 -2.09
CA ASP A 141 14.22 0.29 -2.61
C ASP A 141 14.39 -1.09 -1.98
N PRO A 142 14.11 -1.25 -0.67
CA PRO A 142 14.33 -2.52 0.02
C PRO A 142 13.27 -3.53 -0.39
N PHE A 143 13.67 -4.78 -0.47
CA PHE A 143 12.76 -5.92 -0.54
C PHE A 143 13.12 -6.84 0.61
N GLU A 144 12.30 -6.81 1.65
CA GLU A 144 12.52 -7.54 2.88
C GLU A 144 11.58 -8.75 2.98
N ASN A 145 12.01 -9.74 3.75
CA ASN A 145 11.13 -10.80 4.22
C ASN A 145 10.22 -10.25 5.34
N PRO A 146 9.12 -10.95 5.69
CA PRO A 146 8.23 -10.49 6.76
C PRO A 146 8.91 -10.25 8.11
N ASP A 147 10.04 -10.89 8.37
CA ASP A 147 10.83 -10.70 9.59
C ASP A 147 11.80 -9.52 9.54
N GLY A 148 11.86 -8.81 8.40
CA GLY A 148 12.74 -7.67 8.22
C GLY A 148 14.13 -7.99 7.66
N THR A 149 14.43 -9.26 7.41
CA THR A 149 15.70 -9.63 6.77
C THR A 149 15.67 -9.34 5.27
N PRO A 150 16.83 -8.98 4.66
CA PRO A 150 16.88 -8.74 3.21
C PRO A 150 16.48 -9.98 2.42
N ARG A 151 15.73 -9.77 1.34
CA ARG A 151 15.27 -10.85 0.47
C ARG A 151 16.39 -11.31 -0.45
N GLN A 152 16.48 -12.61 -0.65
CA GLN A 152 17.50 -13.20 -1.51
C GLN A 152 17.21 -12.99 -3.00
N PRO A 153 18.26 -12.96 -3.85
CA PRO A 153 18.13 -12.61 -5.27
C PRO A 153 17.33 -13.57 -6.16
N ASP A 154 17.08 -14.76 -5.71
CA ASP A 154 16.40 -15.81 -6.51
C ASP A 154 14.88 -15.81 -6.35
N SER A 155 14.36 -14.91 -5.57
CA SER A 155 12.91 -14.81 -5.37
C SER A 155 12.22 -14.21 -6.59
N ASN A 156 10.90 -14.39 -6.68
CA ASN A 156 10.08 -13.75 -7.70
C ASN A 156 9.96 -12.22 -7.51
N PHE A 157 10.74 -11.66 -6.59
CA PHE A 157 10.77 -10.25 -6.28
C PHE A 157 12.11 -9.64 -6.74
N PRO A 158 12.11 -8.36 -7.11
CA PRO A 158 13.35 -7.63 -7.35
C PRO A 158 14.28 -7.64 -6.14
N HIS A 159 15.55 -7.41 -6.37
CA HIS A 159 16.55 -7.30 -5.30
C HIS A 159 16.42 -5.97 -4.57
N THR A 160 16.89 -5.95 -3.33
CA THR A 160 17.08 -4.72 -2.59
C THR A 160 18.06 -3.83 -3.35
N ASN A 161 17.62 -2.62 -3.66
CA ASN A 161 18.43 -1.65 -4.38
C ASN A 161 18.75 -0.46 -3.49
N CYS A 162 19.43 -0.72 -2.39
CA CYS A 162 19.95 0.33 -1.52
C CYS A 162 21.38 0.64 -1.94
N GLY A 163 21.54 1.22 -3.11
CA GLY A 163 22.80 1.39 -3.79
C GLY A 163 23.99 1.70 -2.90
N GLY A 164 25.12 1.14 -3.23
CA GLY A 164 26.34 1.15 -2.43
C GLY A 164 26.66 2.49 -1.77
N ARG A 165 26.55 2.49 -0.50
CA ARG A 165 27.09 3.53 0.35
C ARG A 165 28.46 3.10 0.85
#